data_90ea099acf9923693db4bd7bf535b856
#
_entry.id   90ea099acf9923693db4bd7bf535b856
#
_cell.length_a   1.000
_cell.length_b   1.000
_cell.length_c   1.000
_cell.angle_alpha   90.00
_cell.angle_beta   90.00
_cell.angle_gamma   90.00
#
_symmetry.space_group_name_H-M   'P 1'
#
loop_
_entity.id
_entity.type
_entity.pdbx_description
1 polymer ?
#
loop_
_entity_poly.entity_id
_entity_poly.type
_entity_poly.pdbx_seq_one_letter_code
_entity_poly.pdbx_strand_id
1 'polypeptide(L)'
;MSTDSFGRAEGLSAPSRRRFVQGLAAGGAAAALGLWPRSSWAVKAEGVPNVLSGTEFDLTIGETPMNFTGATRPAITVNGSIPAPLLRWREGTTVNLRVRNALPPRSIHGEQASIHWHGILLPANMDGVPGLSFN
;
A
#
# COMPACT_ATOMS: atom_id res chain seq x y z
N MET A 1 52.32 7.06 27.31
CA MET A 1 52.26 8.31 26.56
C MET A 1 51.91 7.91 25.13
N SER A 2 50.64 7.78 24.87
CA SER A 2 50.12 7.39 23.54
C SER A 2 49.03 8.42 23.19
N THR A 3 49.27 9.17 22.16
CA THR A 3 48.40 10.21 21.63
C THR A 3 47.38 9.62 20.68
N ASP A 4 46.13 9.65 21.08
CA ASP A 4 44.98 9.30 20.25
C ASP A 4 44.83 10.31 19.09
N SER A 5 44.96 9.81 17.89
CA SER A 5 44.69 10.53 16.65
C SER A 5 43.20 10.37 16.31
N PHE A 6 42.38 11.32 16.73
CA PHE A 6 41.00 11.41 16.27
C PHE A 6 40.96 11.81 14.80
N GLY A 7 40.56 10.87 13.95
CA GLY A 7 40.28 11.10 12.53
C GLY A 7 39.17 12.12 12.35
N ARG A 8 39.52 13.26 11.75
CA ARG A 8 38.58 14.33 11.39
C ARG A 8 37.65 13.82 10.28
N ALA A 9 36.37 13.67 10.56
CA ALA A 9 35.37 13.40 9.53
C ALA A 9 35.36 14.58 8.54
N GLU A 10 35.76 14.33 7.28
CA GLU A 10 35.64 15.30 6.20
C GLU A 10 34.15 15.57 5.95
N GLY A 11 33.71 16.75 6.34
CA GLY A 11 32.32 17.20 6.14
C GLY A 11 32.06 17.38 4.65
N LEU A 12 31.04 16.69 4.15
CA LEU A 12 30.52 16.89 2.80
C LEU A 12 30.09 18.36 2.67
N SER A 13 30.86 19.14 1.90
CA SER A 13 30.52 20.54 1.65
C SER A 13 29.24 20.63 0.82
N ALA A 14 28.27 21.39 1.32
CA ALA A 14 27.01 21.62 0.60
C ALA A 14 27.29 22.22 -0.78
N PRO A 15 26.63 21.74 -1.85
CA PRO A 15 26.85 22.26 -3.18
C PRO A 15 26.42 23.74 -3.27
N SER A 16 27.22 24.57 -3.97
CA SER A 16 26.86 25.97 -4.17
C SER A 16 25.56 26.09 -4.98
N ARG A 17 24.78 27.16 -4.74
CA ARG A 17 23.52 27.43 -5.46
C ARG A 17 23.69 27.34 -6.98
N ARG A 18 24.81 27.82 -7.50
CA ARG A 18 25.15 27.75 -8.94
C ARG A 18 25.26 26.31 -9.43
N ARG A 19 25.93 25.43 -8.68
CA ARG A 19 26.08 24.01 -9.02
C ARG A 19 24.74 23.28 -8.94
N PHE A 20 23.92 23.63 -7.98
CA PHE A 20 22.57 23.10 -7.87
C PHE A 20 21.71 23.42 -9.09
N VAL A 21 21.67 24.71 -9.51
CA VAL A 21 20.91 25.16 -10.70
C VAL A 21 21.46 24.52 -11.97
N GLN A 22 22.78 24.42 -12.12
CA GLN A 22 23.40 23.76 -13.27
C GLN A 22 23.06 22.27 -13.32
N GLY A 23 23.03 21.58 -12.16
CA GLY A 23 22.60 20.18 -12.06
C GLY A 23 21.13 20.01 -12.45
N LEU A 24 20.26 20.93 -12.06
CA LEU A 24 18.85 20.92 -12.42
C LEU A 24 18.63 21.09 -13.93
N ALA A 25 19.37 22.00 -14.55
CA ALA A 25 19.30 22.24 -16.00
C ALA A 25 19.81 21.04 -16.79
N ALA A 26 20.92 20.42 -16.37
CA ALA A 26 21.47 19.24 -17.02
C ALA A 26 20.56 18.01 -16.82
N GLY A 27 19.99 17.84 -15.63
CA GLY A 27 19.03 16.78 -15.33
C GLY A 27 17.72 16.94 -16.13
N GLY A 28 17.24 18.18 -16.28
CA GLY A 28 16.07 18.46 -17.09
C GLY A 28 16.29 18.17 -18.59
N ALA A 29 17.46 18.51 -19.12
CA ALA A 29 17.82 18.19 -20.51
C ALA A 29 17.93 16.67 -20.73
N ALA A 30 18.56 15.93 -19.81
CA ALA A 30 18.63 14.48 -19.89
C ALA A 30 17.27 13.81 -19.84
N ALA A 31 16.34 14.31 -19.02
CA ALA A 31 14.98 13.84 -18.96
C ALA A 31 14.19 14.11 -20.27
N ALA A 32 14.37 15.30 -20.86
CA ALA A 32 13.72 15.67 -22.12
C ALA A 32 14.23 14.85 -23.31
N LEU A 33 15.49 14.40 -23.27
CA LEU A 33 16.09 13.52 -24.28
C LEU A 33 15.82 12.04 -24.04
N GLY A 34 15.04 11.69 -23.02
CA GLY A 34 14.73 10.30 -22.67
C GLY A 34 15.90 9.50 -22.11
N LEU A 35 17.02 10.18 -21.76
CA LEU A 35 18.22 9.57 -21.22
C LEU A 35 18.12 9.31 -19.70
N TRP A 36 17.00 9.71 -19.09
CA TRP A 36 16.73 9.41 -17.69
C TRP A 36 16.52 7.90 -17.55
N PRO A 37 17.29 7.22 -16.70
CA PRO A 37 17.00 5.82 -16.44
C PRO A 37 15.56 5.71 -15.91
N ARG A 38 14.72 5.09 -16.69
CA ARG A 38 13.37 4.71 -16.27
C ARG A 38 13.48 3.53 -15.31
N SER A 39 14.17 3.74 -14.20
CA SER A 39 13.95 2.94 -13.01
C SER A 39 12.57 3.33 -12.53
N SER A 40 11.56 2.80 -13.20
CA SER A 40 10.24 2.81 -12.62
C SER A 40 10.38 2.03 -11.32
N TRP A 41 10.23 2.71 -10.22
CA TRP A 41 9.98 2.14 -8.91
C TRP A 41 8.57 1.52 -8.90
N ALA A 42 8.09 1.12 -10.07
CA ALA A 42 6.97 0.23 -10.17
C ALA A 42 7.39 -1.03 -9.41
N VAL A 43 6.99 -1.13 -8.18
CA VAL A 43 6.82 -2.42 -7.53
C VAL A 43 6.10 -3.23 -8.60
N LYS A 44 6.80 -4.23 -9.16
CA LYS A 44 6.22 -5.14 -10.12
C LYS A 44 5.04 -5.77 -9.40
N ALA A 45 3.87 -5.25 -9.63
CA ALA A 45 2.64 -5.88 -9.23
C ALA A 45 2.60 -7.18 -10.04
N GLU A 46 3.15 -8.23 -9.47
CA GLU A 46 2.99 -9.58 -9.99
C GLU A 46 1.54 -9.94 -9.72
N GLY A 47 0.71 -9.69 -10.73
CA GLY A 47 -0.67 -10.11 -10.71
C GLY A 47 -1.54 -9.11 -11.45
N VAL A 48 -2.28 -9.60 -12.39
CA VAL A 48 -3.50 -8.97 -12.89
C VAL A 48 -4.32 -8.61 -11.65
N PRO A 49 -4.79 -7.36 -11.48
CA PRO A 49 -5.62 -7.02 -10.33
C PRO A 49 -6.74 -8.04 -10.24
N ASN A 50 -6.88 -8.66 -9.09
CA ASN A 50 -7.96 -9.62 -8.87
C ASN A 50 -9.27 -8.84 -8.93
N VAL A 51 -10.00 -8.97 -10.04
CA VAL A 51 -11.26 -8.26 -10.30
C VAL A 51 -12.41 -9.22 -10.08
N LEU A 52 -13.22 -8.93 -9.10
CA LEU A 52 -14.48 -9.63 -8.87
C LEU A 52 -15.62 -8.82 -9.51
N SER A 53 -16.44 -9.46 -10.32
CA SER A 53 -17.55 -8.83 -11.04
C SER A 53 -18.84 -9.58 -10.80
N GLY A 54 -19.96 -8.86 -10.76
CA GLY A 54 -21.28 -9.46 -10.56
C GLY A 54 -22.08 -8.78 -9.45
N THR A 55 -22.94 -9.55 -8.78
CA THR A 55 -23.83 -9.08 -7.72
C THR A 55 -23.61 -9.79 -6.39
N GLU A 56 -22.82 -10.87 -6.39
CA GLU A 56 -22.51 -11.66 -5.19
C GLU A 56 -20.99 -11.63 -4.97
N PHE A 57 -20.58 -11.17 -3.80
CA PHE A 57 -19.17 -11.05 -3.46
C PHE A 57 -18.87 -11.68 -2.10
N ASP A 58 -17.94 -12.61 -2.07
CA ASP A 58 -17.41 -13.23 -0.86
C ASP A 58 -16.02 -12.69 -0.58
N LEU A 59 -15.88 -11.95 0.52
CA LEU A 59 -14.67 -11.31 0.95
C LEU A 59 -14.19 -11.94 2.25
N THR A 60 -12.97 -12.45 2.27
CA THR A 60 -12.37 -13.04 3.46
C THR A 60 -11.21 -12.16 3.92
N ILE A 61 -11.31 -11.62 5.13
CA ILE A 61 -10.21 -10.93 5.81
C ILE A 61 -9.37 -12.01 6.50
N GLY A 62 -8.06 -12.04 6.23
CA GLY A 62 -7.17 -13.03 6.79
C GLY A 62 -5.71 -12.59 6.77
N GLU A 63 -4.81 -13.40 7.32
CA GLU A 63 -3.37 -13.18 7.25
C GLU A 63 -2.75 -13.97 6.09
N THR A 64 -1.88 -13.31 5.35
CA THR A 64 -1.11 -13.93 4.25
C THR A 64 0.35 -13.51 4.37
N PRO A 65 1.32 -14.42 4.22
CA PRO A 65 2.72 -14.06 4.17
C PRO A 65 3.02 -13.18 2.96
N MET A 66 3.51 -11.96 3.21
CA MET A 66 3.87 -10.98 2.19
C MET A 66 5.30 -10.49 2.37
N ASN A 67 5.96 -10.15 1.27
CA ASN A 67 7.31 -9.59 1.27
C ASN A 67 7.31 -8.25 0.55
N PHE A 68 7.35 -7.15 1.30
CA PHE A 68 7.43 -5.79 0.77
C PHE A 68 8.83 -5.18 0.87
N THR A 69 9.64 -5.67 1.81
CA THR A 69 10.93 -5.04 2.18
C THR A 69 12.10 -6.01 2.22
N GLY A 70 11.99 -7.14 1.52
CA GLY A 70 13.02 -8.19 1.52
C GLY A 70 12.85 -9.27 2.59
N ALA A 71 11.93 -9.10 3.54
CA ALA A 71 11.60 -10.09 4.56
C ALA A 71 10.11 -10.43 4.51
N THR A 72 9.79 -11.73 4.55
CA THR A 72 8.40 -12.20 4.61
C THR A 72 7.82 -11.95 6.00
N ARG A 73 6.66 -11.32 6.05
CA ARG A 73 5.90 -11.03 7.26
C ARG A 73 4.43 -11.33 7.04
N PRO A 74 3.67 -11.72 8.09
CA PRO A 74 2.23 -11.79 7.99
C PRO A 74 1.65 -10.39 7.73
N ALA A 75 0.75 -10.30 6.78
CA ALA A 75 0.03 -9.08 6.45
C ALA A 75 -1.46 -9.37 6.39
N ILE A 76 -2.30 -8.42 6.84
CA ILE A 76 -3.74 -8.55 6.71
C ILE A 76 -4.12 -8.32 5.25
N THR A 77 -4.88 -9.24 4.71
CA THR A 77 -5.26 -9.28 3.32
C THR A 77 -6.77 -9.46 3.18
N VAL A 78 -7.31 -9.09 2.04
CA VAL A 78 -8.66 -9.50 1.63
C VAL A 78 -8.51 -10.45 0.46
N ASN A 79 -9.07 -11.66 0.60
CA ASN A 79 -8.93 -12.76 -0.37
C ASN A 79 -7.46 -13.04 -0.74
N GLY A 80 -6.56 -12.95 0.25
CA GLY A 80 -5.14 -13.27 0.08
C GLY A 80 -4.32 -12.23 -0.68
N SER A 81 -4.84 -11.03 -0.95
CA SER A 81 -4.15 -10.01 -1.75
C SER A 81 -4.08 -8.63 -1.07
N ILE A 82 -3.03 -7.87 -1.43
CA ILE A 82 -2.85 -6.44 -1.15
C ILE A 82 -2.37 -5.78 -2.46
N PRO A 83 -3.08 -4.76 -2.96
CA PRO A 83 -4.39 -4.32 -2.47
C PRO A 83 -5.46 -5.40 -2.57
N ALA A 84 -6.58 -5.17 -1.87
CA ALA A 84 -7.75 -6.02 -1.94
C ALA A 84 -8.28 -6.16 -3.38
N PRO A 85 -9.10 -7.19 -3.69
CA PRO A 85 -9.71 -7.32 -4.99
C PRO A 85 -10.49 -6.06 -5.41
N LEU A 86 -10.41 -5.69 -6.68
CA LEU A 86 -11.24 -4.65 -7.25
C LEU A 86 -12.66 -5.20 -7.47
N LEU A 87 -13.64 -4.59 -6.82
CA LEU A 87 -15.04 -4.98 -6.99
C LEU A 87 -15.67 -4.16 -8.13
N ARG A 88 -16.29 -4.82 -9.09
CA ARG A 88 -17.00 -4.19 -10.21
C ARG A 88 -18.43 -4.64 -10.28
N TRP A 89 -19.33 -3.70 -10.18
CA TRP A 89 -20.76 -3.93 -10.41
C TRP A 89 -21.38 -2.80 -11.20
N ARG A 90 -22.58 -3.03 -11.69
CA ARG A 90 -23.32 -2.05 -12.47
C ARG A 90 -24.05 -1.10 -11.52
N GLU A 91 -24.02 0.18 -11.80
CA GLU A 91 -24.86 1.16 -11.11
C GLU A 91 -26.34 0.79 -11.18
N GLY A 92 -27.07 1.04 -10.12
CA GLY A 92 -28.50 0.71 -10.01
C GLY A 92 -28.81 -0.76 -9.73
N THR A 93 -27.78 -1.63 -9.56
CA THR A 93 -28.01 -3.02 -9.16
C THR A 93 -27.89 -3.19 -7.64
N THR A 94 -28.68 -4.13 -7.10
CA THR A 94 -28.47 -4.59 -5.73
C THR A 94 -27.34 -5.61 -5.70
N VAL A 95 -26.40 -5.46 -4.78
CA VAL A 95 -25.27 -6.37 -4.59
C VAL A 95 -25.30 -6.93 -3.17
N ASN A 96 -24.87 -8.18 -3.02
CA ASN A 96 -24.66 -8.84 -1.74
C ASN A 96 -23.15 -8.98 -1.47
N LEU A 97 -22.69 -8.39 -0.39
CA LEU A 97 -21.30 -8.42 0.04
C LEU A 97 -21.23 -9.24 1.35
N ARG A 98 -20.71 -10.45 1.27
CA ARG A 98 -20.47 -11.28 2.44
C ARG A 98 -19.04 -11.12 2.90
N VAL A 99 -18.85 -10.64 4.12
CA VAL A 99 -17.52 -10.45 4.72
C VAL A 99 -17.34 -11.52 5.80
N ARG A 100 -16.27 -12.30 5.65
CA ARG A 100 -15.85 -13.30 6.63
C ARG A 100 -14.55 -12.85 7.29
N ASN A 101 -14.55 -12.79 8.62
CA ASN A 101 -13.31 -12.64 9.39
C ASN A 101 -12.69 -14.02 9.61
N ALA A 102 -11.50 -14.23 9.06
CA ALA A 102 -10.66 -15.41 9.22
C ALA A 102 -9.31 -15.08 9.85
N LEU A 103 -9.21 -13.95 10.57
CA LEU A 103 -8.01 -13.61 11.32
C LEU A 103 -7.81 -14.64 12.44
N PRO A 104 -6.56 -15.07 12.69
CA PRO A 104 -6.28 -15.96 13.80
C PRO A 104 -6.53 -15.25 15.14
N PRO A 105 -6.93 -15.97 16.19
CA PRO A 105 -7.20 -15.38 17.52
C PRO A 105 -6.01 -14.62 18.14
N ARG A 106 -4.80 -14.89 17.64
CA ARG A 106 -3.56 -14.23 18.08
C ARG A 106 -3.13 -13.07 17.18
N SER A 107 -3.96 -12.67 16.22
CA SER A 107 -3.65 -11.51 15.38
C SER A 107 -3.50 -10.27 16.26
N ILE A 108 -2.50 -9.45 15.97
CA ILE A 108 -2.28 -8.16 16.66
C ILE A 108 -3.46 -7.20 16.51
N HIS A 109 -4.32 -7.45 15.53
CA HIS A 109 -5.52 -6.68 15.23
C HIS A 109 -6.79 -7.24 15.92
N GLY A 110 -6.63 -8.29 16.75
CA GLY A 110 -7.72 -8.90 17.50
C GLY A 110 -8.67 -9.73 16.65
N GLU A 111 -9.73 -10.19 17.30
CA GLU A 111 -10.76 -11.03 16.68
C GLU A 111 -11.79 -10.20 15.89
N GLN A 112 -11.71 -8.88 15.95
CA GLN A 112 -12.70 -7.99 15.33
C GLN A 112 -12.11 -7.33 14.09
N ALA A 113 -12.77 -7.53 12.97
CA ALA A 113 -12.45 -6.86 11.71
C ALA A 113 -13.74 -6.60 10.92
N SER A 114 -13.79 -5.47 10.24
CA SER A 114 -14.87 -5.10 9.35
C SER A 114 -14.33 -4.43 8.10
N ILE A 115 -15.19 -4.28 7.10
CA ILE A 115 -14.92 -3.48 5.91
C ILE A 115 -15.84 -2.27 5.92
N HIS A 116 -15.25 -1.09 5.98
CA HIS A 116 -15.95 0.17 5.81
C HIS A 116 -15.98 0.57 4.32
N TRP A 117 -17.15 1.02 3.86
CA TRP A 117 -17.36 1.41 2.45
C TRP A 117 -17.17 2.91 2.28
N HIS A 118 -15.94 3.36 2.28
CA HIS A 118 -15.61 4.78 2.24
C HIS A 118 -16.16 5.48 0.99
N GLY A 119 -16.98 6.52 1.20
CA GLY A 119 -17.54 7.34 0.11
C GLY A 119 -18.76 6.76 -0.60
N ILE A 120 -19.31 5.63 -0.13
CA ILE A 120 -20.56 5.07 -0.62
C ILE A 120 -21.71 5.50 0.30
N LEU A 121 -22.81 5.99 -0.28
CA LEU A 121 -24.03 6.31 0.48
C LEU A 121 -24.84 5.04 0.69
N LEU A 122 -24.86 4.57 1.92
CA LEU A 122 -25.60 3.35 2.32
C LEU A 122 -26.11 3.47 3.76
N PRO A 123 -27.05 2.62 4.19
CA PRO A 123 -27.53 2.60 5.56
C PRO A 123 -26.42 2.33 6.57
N ALA A 124 -26.42 3.03 7.71
CA ALA A 124 -25.36 2.94 8.72
C ALA A 124 -25.13 1.50 9.23
N ASN A 125 -26.15 0.67 9.29
CA ASN A 125 -26.02 -0.74 9.68
C ASN A 125 -25.33 -1.63 8.64
N MET A 126 -25.03 -1.10 7.45
CA MET A 126 -24.30 -1.80 6.38
C MET A 126 -22.91 -1.21 6.13
N ASP A 127 -22.53 -0.15 6.85
CA ASP A 127 -21.33 0.64 6.58
C ASP A 127 -20.05 0.06 7.20
N GLY A 128 -20.16 -1.00 7.97
CA GLY A 128 -19.01 -1.67 8.58
C GLY A 128 -18.33 -0.89 9.70
N VAL A 129 -18.99 0.12 10.26
CA VAL A 129 -18.45 0.95 11.35
C VAL A 129 -18.79 0.33 12.71
N PRO A 130 -17.78 0.02 13.56
CA PRO A 130 -18.04 -0.50 14.90
C PRO A 130 -18.92 0.44 15.74
N GLY A 131 -19.86 -0.13 16.47
CA GLY A 131 -20.83 0.63 17.29
C GLY A 131 -22.01 1.23 16.51
N LEU A 132 -21.98 1.19 15.17
CA LEU A 132 -23.08 1.61 14.30
C LEU A 132 -23.63 0.46 13.47
N SER A 133 -22.76 -0.32 12.84
CA SER A 133 -23.15 -1.44 11.99
C SER A 133 -23.26 -2.75 12.78
N PHE A 134 -22.51 -2.89 13.84
CA PHE A 134 -22.48 -4.04 14.75
C PHE A 134 -21.97 -3.64 16.14
N ASN A 135 -22.27 -4.44 17.16
CA ASN A 135 -21.81 -4.26 18.54
C ASN A 135 -20.45 -4.91 18.75
#